data_84ceb9e194c796e8e3626b6d43bd93c0
#
_entry.id   84ceb9e194c796e8e3626b6d43bd93c0
#
_cell.length_a   1.000
_cell.length_b   1.000
_cell.length_c   1.000
_cell.angle_alpha   90.00
_cell.angle_beta   90.00
_cell.angle_gamma   90.00
#
_symmetry.space_group_name_H-M   'P 1'
#
loop_
_entity.id
_entity.type
_entity.pdbx_description
1 polymer ?
#
loop_
_entity_poly.entity_id
_entity_poly.type
_entity_poly.pdbx_seq_one_letter_code
_entity_poly.pdbx_strand_id
1 'polypeptide(L)'
;MAESRGIPVPGRLPGSTGRVMMAPPNRARTIVVALGGNALQPPEGRGDIAEQFAHTRASLDPLVALAREGWRIAIVHGNGPQIGDDMRRNEAARGELPPLPVGVLVAGTAGWIGYMIQQSLQNALDRFGVKRDVVTVITQVVVDPDDPATREPVKPIGRTMDEATARLLEAEGVPVRETRAGWRRLIASPRPIRVVEHAQIRRLVEAGTIVIAAGGGGSPVYIDPRLGIEGLDAVIDKDRAAQVLGGDIDASEFVILTNVDGVFRDFGTPDQALLGDLTVAEARALLDEGALGAGSMAPKVEAAVAFVEAGGAAAHIGRLEDGLDVVEGRTGTTIRA
;
A
#
# COMPACT_ATOMS: atom_id res chain seq x y z
N MET A 1 -6.18 47.85 19.30
CA MET A 1 -7.28 47.61 18.34
C MET A 1 -6.62 47.26 17.02
N ALA A 2 -6.60 45.99 16.68
CA ALA A 2 -6.07 45.47 15.41
C ALA A 2 -7.26 44.90 14.63
N GLU A 3 -7.51 45.48 13.47
CA GLU A 3 -8.60 45.12 12.56
C GLU A 3 -8.31 43.75 11.91
N SER A 4 -9.24 42.84 12.06
CA SER A 4 -9.26 41.53 11.34
C SER A 4 -9.68 41.77 9.91
N ARG A 5 -8.77 41.61 8.94
CA ARG A 5 -9.10 41.56 7.51
C ARG A 5 -9.66 40.17 7.19
N GLY A 6 -10.95 40.13 6.88
CA GLY A 6 -11.62 38.92 6.39
C GLY A 6 -11.12 38.49 5.01
N ILE A 7 -10.97 37.20 4.83
CA ILE A 7 -10.61 36.55 3.56
C ILE A 7 -11.85 36.59 2.65
N PRO A 8 -11.76 37.03 1.40
CA PRO A 8 -12.91 37.04 0.49
C PRO A 8 -13.26 35.63 0.01
N VAL A 9 -14.55 35.27 0.13
CA VAL A 9 -15.13 34.05 -0.41
C VAL A 9 -15.35 34.25 -1.92
N PRO A 10 -14.89 33.35 -2.82
CA PRO A 10 -15.13 33.46 -4.25
C PRO A 10 -16.62 33.28 -4.57
N GLY A 11 -17.16 34.21 -5.37
CA GLY A 11 -18.54 34.20 -5.80
C GLY A 11 -18.89 33.05 -6.75
N ARG A 12 -20.14 32.57 -6.69
CA ARG A 12 -20.72 31.56 -7.58
C ARG A 12 -20.68 32.06 -9.04
N LEU A 13 -20.10 31.23 -9.92
CA LEU A 13 -20.24 31.39 -11.37
C LEU A 13 -21.60 30.85 -11.87
N PRO A 14 -22.21 31.45 -12.90
CA PRO A 14 -23.52 31.04 -13.41
C PRO A 14 -23.44 29.71 -14.18
N GLY A 15 -24.49 28.89 -14.01
CA GLY A 15 -24.60 27.55 -14.58
C GLY A 15 -24.60 27.52 -16.11
N SER A 16 -23.81 26.63 -16.67
CA SER A 16 -23.97 26.12 -18.02
C SER A 16 -24.58 24.74 -17.97
N THR A 17 -25.85 24.60 -18.36
CA THR A 17 -26.55 23.32 -18.53
C THR A 17 -26.14 22.69 -19.86
N GLY A 18 -24.94 22.17 -19.92
CA GLY A 18 -24.51 21.25 -20.98
C GLY A 18 -24.67 19.82 -20.48
N ARG A 19 -25.73 19.13 -20.89
CA ARG A 19 -25.92 17.71 -20.63
C ARG A 19 -24.92 16.91 -21.47
N VAL A 20 -23.74 16.63 -20.93
CA VAL A 20 -22.83 15.65 -21.53
C VAL A 20 -23.53 14.32 -21.46
N MET A 21 -23.93 13.76 -22.60
CA MET A 21 -24.40 12.38 -22.70
C MET A 21 -23.22 11.46 -22.36
N MET A 22 -23.23 10.93 -21.15
CA MET A 22 -22.33 9.83 -20.79
C MET A 22 -22.76 8.59 -21.59
N ALA A 23 -21.79 7.95 -22.27
CA ALA A 23 -21.97 6.63 -22.82
C ALA A 23 -22.47 5.67 -21.70
N PRO A 24 -23.28 4.62 -22.03
CA PRO A 24 -23.77 3.68 -21.02
C PRO A 24 -22.58 3.08 -20.26
N PRO A 25 -22.67 2.92 -18.94
CA PRO A 25 -21.55 2.42 -18.16
C PRO A 25 -21.26 0.98 -18.61
N ASN A 26 -20.15 0.80 -19.34
CA ASN A 26 -19.43 -0.45 -19.31
C ASN A 26 -19.28 -0.80 -17.81
N ARG A 27 -19.63 -2.00 -17.35
CA ARG A 27 -19.60 -2.35 -15.90
C ARG A 27 -18.33 -1.76 -15.30
N ALA A 28 -18.48 -0.76 -14.44
CA ALA A 28 -17.32 -0.01 -13.92
C ALA A 28 -16.44 -1.02 -13.19
N ARG A 29 -15.25 -1.29 -13.76
CA ARG A 29 -14.29 -2.25 -13.20
C ARG A 29 -13.73 -1.70 -11.90
N THR A 30 -13.57 -2.56 -10.91
CA THR A 30 -12.97 -2.21 -9.61
C THR A 30 -11.53 -2.71 -9.58
N ILE A 31 -10.61 -1.84 -9.16
CA ILE A 31 -9.19 -2.15 -9.03
C ILE A 31 -8.69 -1.84 -7.63
N VAL A 32 -7.86 -2.73 -7.08
CA VAL A 32 -7.06 -2.43 -5.90
C VAL A 32 -5.65 -2.08 -6.34
N VAL A 33 -5.15 -0.94 -5.90
CA VAL A 33 -3.81 -0.43 -6.21
C VAL A 33 -2.94 -0.48 -4.97
N ALA A 34 -1.92 -1.34 -4.98
CA ALA A 34 -0.90 -1.38 -3.93
C ALA A 34 0.27 -0.45 -4.28
N LEU A 35 0.43 0.63 -3.51
CA LEU A 35 1.52 1.60 -3.66
C LEU A 35 2.74 1.17 -2.83
N GLY A 36 3.89 1.01 -3.48
CA GLY A 36 5.17 0.78 -2.83
C GLY A 36 5.64 1.98 -2.01
N GLY A 37 6.61 1.76 -1.11
CA GLY A 37 7.21 2.85 -0.33
C GLY A 37 7.84 3.94 -1.20
N ASN A 38 8.32 3.58 -2.38
CA ASN A 38 8.89 4.51 -3.36
C ASN A 38 7.89 5.51 -3.95
N ALA A 39 6.59 5.23 -3.87
CA ALA A 39 5.55 6.20 -4.23
C ALA A 39 5.40 7.32 -3.19
N LEU A 40 5.88 7.08 -1.97
CA LEU A 40 5.68 7.96 -0.81
C LEU A 40 6.95 8.66 -0.35
N GLN A 41 8.10 8.07 -0.62
CA GLN A 41 9.39 8.56 -0.19
C GLN A 41 10.43 8.30 -1.27
N PRO A 42 11.20 9.32 -1.69
CA PRO A 42 12.30 9.11 -2.63
C PRO A 42 13.35 8.16 -2.02
N PRO A 43 14.03 7.35 -2.86
CA PRO A 43 15.08 6.46 -2.39
C PRO A 43 16.28 7.20 -1.80
N GLU A 44 16.52 8.41 -2.27
CA GLU A 44 17.55 9.33 -1.79
C GLU A 44 16.91 10.56 -1.13
N GLY A 45 17.51 11.07 -0.06
CA GLY A 45 17.00 12.22 0.68
C GLY A 45 16.89 11.97 2.18
N ARG A 46 16.52 13.01 2.92
CA ARG A 46 16.33 12.93 4.39
C ARG A 46 15.06 12.20 4.77
N GLY A 47 14.08 12.13 3.82
CA GLY A 47 12.77 11.54 4.03
C GLY A 47 11.94 12.31 5.05
N ASP A 48 12.15 13.63 5.16
CA ASP A 48 11.31 14.47 5.99
C ASP A 48 9.90 14.62 5.37
N ILE A 49 8.96 15.14 6.15
CA ILE A 49 7.56 15.17 5.73
C ILE A 49 7.32 16.04 4.49
N ALA A 50 8.11 17.09 4.31
CA ALA A 50 7.98 17.97 3.15
C ALA A 50 8.44 17.26 1.86
N GLU A 51 9.56 16.51 1.93
CA GLU A 51 10.02 15.65 0.83
C GLU A 51 9.00 14.55 0.50
N GLN A 52 8.42 13.91 1.52
CA GLN A 52 7.40 12.88 1.31
C GLN A 52 6.15 13.45 0.62
N PHE A 53 5.66 14.62 1.02
CA PHE A 53 4.55 15.29 0.33
C PHE A 53 4.89 15.68 -1.10
N ALA A 54 6.09 16.22 -1.35
CA ALA A 54 6.53 16.60 -2.68
C ALA A 54 6.60 15.38 -3.61
N HIS A 55 7.20 14.29 -3.13
CA HIS A 55 7.34 13.05 -3.87
C HIS A 55 5.98 12.38 -4.13
N THR A 56 5.11 12.30 -3.11
CA THR A 56 3.75 11.77 -3.26
C THR A 56 2.98 12.54 -4.34
N ARG A 57 3.02 13.87 -4.32
CA ARG A 57 2.34 14.69 -5.35
C ARG A 57 2.84 14.38 -6.77
N ALA A 58 4.12 14.11 -6.94
CA ALA A 58 4.70 13.78 -8.25
C ALA A 58 4.37 12.36 -8.72
N SER A 59 3.99 11.46 -7.79
CA SER A 59 3.79 10.04 -8.05
C SER A 59 2.33 9.63 -8.29
N LEU A 60 1.35 10.57 -8.24
CA LEU A 60 -0.08 10.23 -8.28
C LEU A 60 -0.74 10.36 -9.66
N ASP A 61 -0.04 10.86 -10.69
CA ASP A 61 -0.61 11.03 -12.03
C ASP A 61 -1.20 9.72 -12.62
N PRO A 62 -0.60 8.53 -12.42
CA PRO A 62 -1.19 7.27 -12.87
C PRO A 62 -2.54 6.95 -12.22
N LEU A 63 -2.75 7.33 -10.96
CA LEU A 63 -4.04 7.17 -10.28
C LEU A 63 -5.10 8.13 -10.85
N VAL A 64 -4.70 9.33 -11.23
CA VAL A 64 -5.58 10.27 -11.95
C VAL A 64 -5.97 9.70 -13.31
N ALA A 65 -5.04 9.09 -14.05
CA ALA A 65 -5.31 8.44 -15.32
C ALA A 65 -6.35 7.32 -15.16
N LEU A 66 -6.16 6.40 -14.19
CA LEU A 66 -7.14 5.36 -13.87
C LEU A 66 -8.52 5.94 -13.50
N ALA A 67 -8.54 7.03 -12.72
CA ALA A 67 -9.78 7.68 -12.33
C ALA A 67 -10.53 8.30 -13.54
N ARG A 68 -9.80 8.83 -14.53
CA ARG A 68 -10.36 9.37 -15.80
C ARG A 68 -10.94 8.28 -16.68
N GLU A 69 -10.32 7.10 -16.71
CA GLU A 69 -10.83 5.92 -17.41
C GLU A 69 -12.04 5.26 -16.70
N GLY A 70 -12.52 5.85 -15.61
CA GLY A 70 -13.73 5.42 -14.91
C GLY A 70 -13.52 4.22 -13.97
N TRP A 71 -12.29 3.85 -13.65
CA TRP A 71 -12.02 2.79 -12.67
C TRP A 71 -12.56 3.15 -11.29
N ARG A 72 -13.15 2.18 -10.61
CA ARG A 72 -13.42 2.23 -9.17
C ARG A 72 -12.15 1.83 -8.45
N ILE A 73 -11.64 2.67 -7.56
CA ILE A 73 -10.26 2.54 -7.05
C ILE A 73 -10.27 2.40 -5.52
N ALA A 74 -9.66 1.33 -5.02
CA ALA A 74 -9.17 1.24 -3.65
C ALA A 74 -7.65 1.28 -3.64
N ILE A 75 -7.04 2.03 -2.73
CA ILE A 75 -5.58 2.23 -2.62
C ILE A 75 -5.11 1.64 -1.31
N VAL A 76 -4.09 0.79 -1.39
CA VAL A 76 -3.34 0.29 -0.23
C VAL A 76 -1.91 0.80 -0.31
N HIS A 77 -1.40 1.41 0.75
CA HIS A 77 -0.03 1.92 0.76
C HIS A 77 0.84 1.20 1.80
N GLY A 78 2.15 1.18 1.55
CA GLY A 78 3.12 0.73 2.55
C GLY A 78 3.43 1.81 3.59
N ASN A 79 4.10 1.43 4.68
CA ASN A 79 4.56 2.32 5.74
C ASN A 79 5.95 1.91 6.29
N GLY A 80 6.68 1.03 5.61
CA GLY A 80 7.89 0.40 6.15
C GLY A 80 8.92 1.35 6.77
N PRO A 81 9.39 2.41 6.09
CA PRO A 81 10.27 3.39 6.68
C PRO A 81 9.63 4.15 7.84
N GLN A 82 8.39 4.57 7.66
CA GLN A 82 7.66 5.43 8.59
C GLN A 82 7.36 4.73 9.92
N ILE A 83 6.89 3.48 9.89
CA ILE A 83 6.66 2.70 11.12
C ILE A 83 7.97 2.47 11.88
N GLY A 84 9.08 2.27 11.18
CA GLY A 84 10.39 2.15 11.82
C GLY A 84 10.82 3.44 12.50
N ASP A 85 10.58 4.59 11.89
CA ASP A 85 10.87 5.88 12.48
C ASP A 85 9.97 6.15 13.70
N ASP A 86 8.67 5.79 13.66
CA ASP A 86 7.76 5.94 14.79
C ASP A 86 8.10 4.99 15.95
N MET A 87 8.55 3.76 15.68
CA MET A 87 9.08 2.88 16.70
C MET A 87 10.31 3.48 17.40
N ARG A 88 11.23 4.10 16.64
CA ARG A 88 12.39 4.79 17.22
C ARG A 88 12.00 5.99 18.08
N ARG A 89 11.00 6.79 17.64
CA ARG A 89 10.46 7.91 18.46
C ARG A 89 9.85 7.37 19.75
N ASN A 90 9.10 6.29 19.67
CA ASN A 90 8.48 5.60 20.79
C ASN A 90 9.53 5.09 21.81
N GLU A 91 10.63 4.53 21.31
CA GLU A 91 11.77 4.08 22.12
C GLU A 91 12.51 5.26 22.79
N ALA A 92 12.78 6.31 22.03
CA ALA A 92 13.48 7.49 22.52
C ALA A 92 12.70 8.21 23.65
N ALA A 93 11.37 8.16 23.62
CA ALA A 93 10.50 8.78 24.61
C ALA A 93 10.18 7.86 25.81
N ARG A 94 10.66 6.60 25.84
CA ARG A 94 10.27 5.58 26.85
C ARG A 94 10.51 6.00 28.30
N GLY A 95 11.48 6.88 28.54
CA GLY A 95 11.77 7.41 29.88
C GLY A 95 10.76 8.47 30.36
N GLU A 96 10.01 9.08 29.46
CA GLU A 96 9.11 10.22 29.73
C GLU A 96 7.65 9.87 29.47
N LEU A 97 7.38 9.04 28.45
CA LEU A 97 6.02 8.70 28.01
C LEU A 97 5.83 7.16 27.96
N PRO A 98 4.63 6.67 28.27
CA PRO A 98 4.28 5.27 28.04
C PRO A 98 4.42 4.91 26.56
N PRO A 99 5.06 3.78 26.22
CA PRO A 99 5.20 3.38 24.84
C PRO A 99 3.86 2.95 24.24
N LEU A 100 3.63 3.31 22.97
CA LEU A 100 2.46 2.87 22.23
C LEU A 100 2.70 1.45 21.67
N PRO A 101 1.68 0.57 21.69
CA PRO A 101 1.71 -0.72 20.99
C PRO A 101 1.96 -0.56 19.48
N VAL A 102 2.56 -1.55 18.85
CA VAL A 102 2.87 -1.48 17.40
C VAL A 102 1.61 -1.34 16.56
N GLY A 103 0.52 -2.03 16.90
CA GLY A 103 -0.76 -1.89 16.20
C GLY A 103 -1.31 -0.46 16.21
N VAL A 104 -1.09 0.29 17.30
CA VAL A 104 -1.47 1.72 17.42
C VAL A 104 -0.55 2.60 16.55
N LEU A 105 0.75 2.31 16.52
CA LEU A 105 1.68 3.01 15.63
C LEU A 105 1.34 2.76 14.14
N VAL A 106 0.91 1.55 13.79
CA VAL A 106 0.43 1.23 12.43
C VAL A 106 -0.81 2.07 12.11
N ALA A 107 -1.79 2.17 13.01
CA ALA A 107 -2.96 3.03 12.81
C ALA A 107 -2.56 4.51 12.65
N GLY A 108 -1.61 4.99 13.44
CA GLY A 108 -1.06 6.35 13.33
C GLY A 108 -0.44 6.59 11.96
N THR A 109 0.46 5.69 11.49
CA THR A 109 1.08 5.81 10.17
C THR A 109 0.06 5.69 9.04
N ALA A 110 -0.93 4.80 9.15
CA ALA A 110 -2.03 4.68 8.18
C ALA A 110 -2.82 6.00 8.07
N GLY A 111 -3.07 6.66 9.20
CA GLY A 111 -3.79 7.92 9.25
C GLY A 111 -3.04 9.06 8.56
N TRP A 112 -1.80 9.35 8.95
CA TRP A 112 -1.10 10.50 8.39
C TRP A 112 -0.57 10.29 6.96
N ILE A 113 -0.18 9.06 6.59
CA ILE A 113 0.17 8.75 5.19
C ILE A 113 -1.10 8.78 4.32
N GLY A 114 -2.20 8.21 4.81
CA GLY A 114 -3.49 8.29 4.14
C GLY A 114 -3.92 9.74 3.90
N TYR A 115 -3.79 10.62 4.90
CA TYR A 115 -4.03 12.06 4.75
C TYR A 115 -3.14 12.69 3.67
N MET A 116 -1.85 12.36 3.65
CA MET A 116 -0.90 12.87 2.65
C MET A 116 -1.31 12.47 1.22
N ILE A 117 -1.68 11.20 1.01
CA ILE A 117 -2.15 10.70 -0.29
C ILE A 117 -3.49 11.33 -0.64
N GLN A 118 -4.45 11.37 0.29
CA GLN A 118 -5.79 11.93 0.10
C GLN A 118 -5.74 13.39 -0.36
N GLN A 119 -5.03 14.25 0.36
CA GLN A 119 -4.86 15.65 0.03
C GLN A 119 -4.18 15.83 -1.34
N SER A 120 -3.11 15.07 -1.59
CA SER A 120 -2.34 15.18 -2.83
C SER A 120 -3.15 14.71 -4.04
N LEU A 121 -3.88 13.59 -3.90
CA LEU A 121 -4.71 13.04 -4.97
C LEU A 121 -5.94 13.90 -5.23
N GLN A 122 -6.60 14.42 -4.20
CA GLN A 122 -7.73 15.33 -4.36
C GLN A 122 -7.32 16.58 -5.17
N ASN A 123 -6.19 17.19 -4.82
CA ASN A 123 -5.64 18.33 -5.56
C ASN A 123 -5.26 17.97 -7.01
N ALA A 124 -4.76 16.75 -7.26
CA ALA A 124 -4.45 16.30 -8.60
C ALA A 124 -5.72 16.08 -9.43
N LEU A 125 -6.73 15.41 -8.88
CA LEU A 125 -8.03 15.22 -9.53
C LEU A 125 -8.69 16.54 -9.90
N ASP A 126 -8.69 17.52 -9.00
CA ASP A 126 -9.25 18.86 -9.23
C ASP A 126 -8.52 19.58 -10.37
N ARG A 127 -7.18 19.53 -10.43
CA ARG A 127 -6.39 20.11 -11.52
C ARG A 127 -6.73 19.52 -12.89
N PHE A 128 -7.06 18.23 -12.94
CA PHE A 128 -7.43 17.53 -14.17
C PHE A 128 -8.95 17.52 -14.44
N GLY A 129 -9.74 18.20 -13.61
CA GLY A 129 -11.19 18.31 -13.77
C GLY A 129 -11.95 17.01 -13.47
N VAL A 130 -11.35 16.09 -12.77
CA VAL A 130 -11.96 14.81 -12.36
C VAL A 130 -12.70 15.00 -11.03
N LYS A 131 -14.02 14.96 -11.08
CA LYS A 131 -14.87 15.16 -9.88
C LYS A 131 -15.10 13.84 -9.17
N ARG A 132 -14.20 13.48 -8.26
CA ARG A 132 -14.31 12.29 -7.40
C ARG A 132 -13.78 12.63 -6.03
N ASP A 133 -14.46 12.12 -5.00
CA ASP A 133 -14.02 12.25 -3.63
C ASP A 133 -12.91 11.22 -3.32
N VAL A 134 -12.00 11.59 -2.45
CA VAL A 134 -10.95 10.70 -1.90
C VAL A 134 -11.11 10.65 -0.40
N VAL A 135 -11.16 9.46 0.18
CA VAL A 135 -11.27 9.28 1.64
C VAL A 135 -10.27 8.25 2.15
N THR A 136 -9.78 8.47 3.36
CA THR A 136 -8.93 7.51 4.08
C THR A 136 -9.75 6.82 5.15
N VAL A 137 -9.69 5.49 5.18
CA VAL A 137 -10.33 4.64 6.20
C VAL A 137 -9.23 3.97 7.02
N ILE A 138 -9.20 4.24 8.32
CA ILE A 138 -8.38 3.45 9.25
C ILE A 138 -8.96 2.04 9.25
N THR A 139 -8.11 1.06 8.98
CA THR A 139 -8.55 -0.29 8.63
C THR A 139 -7.94 -1.30 9.59
N GLN A 140 -8.79 -2.16 10.13
CA GLN A 140 -8.41 -3.32 10.94
C GLN A 140 -8.34 -4.56 10.04
N VAL A 141 -7.29 -5.35 10.20
CA VAL A 141 -7.08 -6.57 9.40
C VAL A 141 -6.93 -7.76 10.33
N VAL A 142 -7.86 -8.69 10.21
CA VAL A 142 -7.88 -9.91 11.02
C VAL A 142 -6.74 -10.81 10.60
N VAL A 143 -6.01 -11.30 11.60
CA VAL A 143 -4.93 -12.29 11.47
C VAL A 143 -5.17 -13.45 12.45
N ASP A 144 -4.50 -14.57 12.22
CA ASP A 144 -4.46 -15.67 13.18
C ASP A 144 -3.39 -15.34 14.25
N PRO A 145 -3.75 -15.25 15.54
CA PRO A 145 -2.77 -15.03 16.61
C PRO A 145 -1.78 -16.21 16.76
N ASP A 146 -2.15 -17.39 16.28
CA ASP A 146 -1.30 -18.59 16.30
C ASP A 146 -0.47 -18.78 15.02
N ASP A 147 -0.55 -17.88 14.03
CA ASP A 147 0.34 -17.89 12.88
C ASP A 147 1.81 -17.90 13.35
N PRO A 148 2.65 -18.83 12.88
CA PRO A 148 4.06 -18.90 13.27
C PRO A 148 4.80 -17.58 13.09
N ALA A 149 4.42 -16.77 12.09
CA ALA A 149 5.01 -15.46 11.82
C ALA A 149 4.71 -14.41 12.92
N THR A 150 3.83 -14.69 13.87
CA THR A 150 3.63 -13.84 15.06
C THR A 150 4.76 -14.03 16.08
N ARG A 151 5.35 -15.23 16.14
CA ARG A 151 6.40 -15.60 17.10
C ARG A 151 7.80 -15.51 16.51
N GLU A 152 7.93 -15.59 15.19
CA GLU A 152 9.19 -15.52 14.46
C GLU A 152 9.23 -14.26 13.59
N PRO A 153 9.77 -13.14 14.11
CA PRO A 153 9.87 -11.91 13.33
C PRO A 153 10.75 -12.09 12.11
N VAL A 154 10.18 -11.90 10.91
CA VAL A 154 10.89 -12.11 9.64
C VAL A 154 10.82 -10.89 8.72
N LYS A 155 9.88 -9.96 8.93
CA LYS A 155 9.67 -8.81 8.05
C LYS A 155 10.63 -7.68 8.40
N PRO A 156 11.51 -7.26 7.46
CA PRO A 156 12.37 -6.11 7.68
C PRO A 156 11.57 -4.81 7.63
N ILE A 157 11.73 -3.96 8.64
CA ILE A 157 11.09 -2.63 8.72
C ILE A 157 12.12 -1.54 9.02
N GLY A 158 11.70 -0.28 8.89
CA GLY A 158 12.53 0.88 9.18
C GLY A 158 13.63 1.12 8.15
N ARG A 159 14.50 2.05 8.46
CA ARG A 159 15.70 2.36 7.68
C ARG A 159 16.80 1.33 7.94
N THR A 160 17.74 1.21 7.02
CA THR A 160 18.98 0.48 7.28
C THR A 160 19.79 1.17 8.38
N MET A 161 20.49 0.37 9.16
CA MET A 161 21.39 0.82 10.21
C MET A 161 22.77 0.18 10.06
N ASP A 162 23.76 0.74 10.73
CA ASP A 162 25.09 0.14 10.84
C ASP A 162 25.09 -1.05 11.83
N GLU A 163 26.16 -1.84 11.82
CA GLU A 163 26.30 -3.01 12.68
C GLU A 163 26.32 -2.64 14.16
N ALA A 164 26.96 -1.52 14.52
CA ALA A 164 27.04 -1.10 15.94
C ALA A 164 25.65 -0.83 16.51
N THR A 165 24.81 -0.13 15.77
CA THR A 165 23.40 0.11 16.14
C THR A 165 22.61 -1.20 16.19
N ALA A 166 22.82 -2.12 15.25
CA ALA A 166 22.16 -3.41 15.24
C ALA A 166 22.51 -4.25 16.46
N ARG A 167 23.77 -4.30 16.85
CA ARG A 167 24.23 -5.04 18.06
C ARG A 167 23.63 -4.46 19.35
N LEU A 168 23.45 -3.15 19.45
CA LEU A 168 22.77 -2.55 20.60
C LEU A 168 21.32 -3.00 20.67
N LEU A 169 20.60 -3.01 19.56
CA LEU A 169 19.22 -3.49 19.51
C LEU A 169 19.12 -4.99 19.85
N GLU A 170 20.03 -5.83 19.35
CA GLU A 170 20.08 -7.25 19.71
C GLU A 170 20.27 -7.44 21.22
N ALA A 171 21.14 -6.65 21.85
CA ALA A 171 21.36 -6.70 23.29
C ALA A 171 20.09 -6.32 24.09
N GLU A 172 19.21 -5.51 23.51
CA GLU A 172 17.88 -5.18 24.06
C GLU A 172 16.79 -6.19 23.70
N GLY A 173 17.14 -7.30 23.00
CA GLY A 173 16.20 -8.33 22.59
C GLY A 173 15.40 -8.00 21.32
N VAL A 174 15.79 -6.97 20.58
CA VAL A 174 15.15 -6.59 19.32
C VAL A 174 15.71 -7.43 18.16
N PRO A 175 14.89 -8.20 17.44
CA PRO A 175 15.37 -8.98 16.29
C PRO A 175 15.87 -8.08 15.16
N VAL A 176 17.06 -8.38 14.65
CA VAL A 176 17.66 -7.70 13.50
C VAL A 176 18.18 -8.71 12.48
N ARG A 177 18.37 -8.27 11.24
CA ARG A 177 18.97 -9.07 10.17
C ARG A 177 19.85 -8.21 9.29
N GLU A 178 20.98 -8.76 8.90
CA GLU A 178 21.81 -8.18 7.85
C GLU A 178 21.15 -8.36 6.47
N THR A 179 21.17 -7.31 5.68
CA THR A 179 20.71 -7.28 4.28
C THR A 179 21.82 -6.73 3.40
N ARG A 180 21.69 -6.83 2.09
CA ARG A 180 22.70 -6.24 1.15
C ARG A 180 22.91 -4.73 1.35
N ALA A 181 21.90 -4.01 1.88
CA ALA A 181 21.93 -2.58 2.10
C ALA A 181 22.34 -2.18 3.52
N GLY A 182 22.61 -3.12 4.42
CA GLY A 182 22.91 -2.90 5.83
C GLY A 182 21.93 -3.65 6.73
N TRP A 183 22.00 -3.42 8.03
CA TRP A 183 21.18 -4.10 9.03
C TRP A 183 19.77 -3.51 9.10
N ARG A 184 18.77 -4.34 9.36
CA ARG A 184 17.38 -3.92 9.54
C ARG A 184 16.73 -4.63 10.71
N ARG A 185 15.84 -3.91 11.42
CA ARG A 185 14.94 -4.50 12.43
C ARG A 185 13.98 -5.47 11.77
N LEU A 186 13.67 -6.56 12.45
CA LEU A 186 12.63 -7.50 12.07
C LEU A 186 11.39 -7.33 12.97
N ILE A 187 10.22 -7.60 12.40
CA ILE A 187 8.95 -7.61 13.14
C ILE A 187 8.10 -8.79 12.68
N ALA A 188 7.17 -9.20 13.56
CA ALA A 188 6.12 -10.16 13.24
C ALA A 188 5.28 -9.69 12.05
N SER A 189 4.97 -10.61 11.13
CA SER A 189 4.17 -10.29 9.94
C SER A 189 3.26 -11.46 9.57
N PRO A 190 2.18 -11.67 10.36
CA PRO A 190 1.22 -12.74 10.10
C PRO A 190 0.46 -12.52 8.79
N ARG A 191 -0.14 -13.59 8.27
CA ARG A 191 -0.96 -13.54 7.06
C ARG A 191 -2.30 -12.85 7.34
N PRO A 192 -2.73 -11.88 6.51
CA PRO A 192 -4.06 -11.29 6.61
C PRO A 192 -5.13 -12.33 6.22
N ILE A 193 -6.26 -12.32 6.94
CA ILE A 193 -7.39 -13.22 6.68
C ILE A 193 -8.55 -12.44 6.08
N ARG A 194 -8.87 -11.26 6.63
CA ARG A 194 -10.03 -10.46 6.24
C ARG A 194 -9.87 -9.00 6.69
N VAL A 195 -10.40 -8.08 5.91
CA VAL A 195 -10.54 -6.67 6.29
C VAL A 195 -11.85 -6.47 7.03
N VAL A 196 -11.80 -5.88 8.23
CA VAL A 196 -13.01 -5.68 9.05
C VAL A 196 -13.97 -4.70 8.38
N GLU A 197 -13.48 -3.58 7.87
CA GLU A 197 -14.27 -2.50 7.26
C GLU A 197 -14.61 -2.75 5.77
N HIS A 198 -14.40 -3.97 5.23
CA HIS A 198 -14.55 -4.27 3.81
C HIS A 198 -15.94 -3.87 3.23
N ALA A 199 -17.01 -4.07 3.99
CA ALA A 199 -18.37 -3.74 3.51
C ALA A 199 -18.56 -2.23 3.33
N GLN A 200 -17.97 -1.40 4.19
CA GLN A 200 -18.01 0.05 4.11
C GLN A 200 -17.12 0.55 2.96
N ILE A 201 -15.91 -0.02 2.83
CA ILE A 201 -14.97 0.28 1.75
C ILE A 201 -15.63 -0.04 0.40
N ARG A 202 -16.24 -1.23 0.25
CA ARG A 202 -16.96 -1.63 -0.95
C ARG A 202 -18.01 -0.59 -1.36
N ARG A 203 -18.91 -0.20 -0.42
CA ARG A 203 -19.96 0.78 -0.72
C ARG A 203 -19.42 2.12 -1.20
N LEU A 204 -18.36 2.61 -0.58
CA LEU A 204 -17.71 3.85 -1.00
C LEU A 204 -17.10 3.74 -2.40
N VAL A 205 -16.40 2.63 -2.68
CA VAL A 205 -15.79 2.36 -3.98
C VAL A 205 -16.86 2.20 -5.06
N GLU A 206 -17.95 1.49 -4.79
CA GLU A 206 -19.09 1.34 -5.69
C GLU A 206 -19.79 2.67 -5.97
N ALA A 207 -19.87 3.57 -4.99
CA ALA A 207 -20.39 4.93 -5.15
C ALA A 207 -19.45 5.85 -5.96
N GLY A 208 -18.25 5.39 -6.33
CA GLY A 208 -17.29 6.15 -7.13
C GLY A 208 -16.25 6.92 -6.30
N THR A 209 -16.28 6.84 -4.97
CA THR A 209 -15.24 7.39 -4.09
C THR A 209 -13.95 6.60 -4.27
N ILE A 210 -12.81 7.26 -4.33
CA ILE A 210 -11.50 6.63 -4.24
C ILE A 210 -11.19 6.43 -2.76
N VAL A 211 -10.96 5.18 -2.35
CA VAL A 211 -10.79 4.83 -0.95
C VAL A 211 -9.35 4.42 -0.68
N ILE A 212 -8.69 5.09 0.27
CA ILE A 212 -7.39 4.67 0.80
C ILE A 212 -7.68 3.82 2.05
N ALA A 213 -7.30 2.56 2.01
CA ALA A 213 -7.58 1.57 3.06
C ALA A 213 -6.39 0.64 3.29
N ALA A 214 -6.41 -0.13 4.35
CA ALA A 214 -5.35 -1.05 4.74
C ALA A 214 -3.94 -0.43 4.69
N GLY A 215 -3.82 0.85 5.07
CA GLY A 215 -2.55 1.57 5.11
C GLY A 215 -1.54 0.86 6.01
N GLY A 216 -0.31 0.65 5.49
CA GLY A 216 0.73 -0.13 6.17
C GLY A 216 0.45 -1.63 6.28
N GLY A 217 -0.58 -2.13 5.57
CA GLY A 217 -1.12 -3.49 5.69
C GLY A 217 -2.35 -3.56 6.60
N GLY A 218 -2.78 -2.44 7.18
CA GLY A 218 -3.84 -2.33 8.16
C GLY A 218 -3.39 -2.65 9.59
N SER A 219 -4.15 -2.20 10.58
CA SER A 219 -3.89 -2.51 11.98
C SER A 219 -4.21 -3.98 12.27
N PRO A 220 -3.21 -4.77 12.70
CA PRO A 220 -3.42 -6.19 12.96
C PRO A 220 -4.35 -6.40 14.15
N VAL A 221 -5.37 -7.23 13.98
CA VAL A 221 -6.30 -7.62 15.04
C VAL A 221 -6.57 -9.11 14.99
N TYR A 222 -6.98 -9.68 16.12
CA TYR A 222 -7.50 -11.04 16.19
C TYR A 222 -8.85 -11.07 16.90
N ILE A 223 -9.57 -12.18 16.82
CA ILE A 223 -10.86 -12.34 17.46
C ILE A 223 -10.70 -13.13 18.76
N ASP A 224 -10.75 -12.41 19.88
CA ASP A 224 -10.78 -13.06 21.19
C ASP A 224 -12.21 -13.55 21.51
N PRO A 225 -12.39 -14.78 22.00
CA PRO A 225 -13.72 -15.34 22.28
C PRO A 225 -14.51 -14.58 23.35
N ARG A 226 -13.86 -13.79 24.20
CA ARG A 226 -14.47 -13.07 25.33
C ARG A 226 -14.49 -11.56 25.12
N LEU A 227 -13.41 -11.01 24.54
CA LEU A 227 -13.22 -9.56 24.43
C LEU A 227 -13.63 -9.03 23.04
N GLY A 228 -13.77 -9.90 22.04
CA GLY A 228 -14.06 -9.52 20.67
C GLY A 228 -12.81 -9.18 19.87
N ILE A 229 -12.79 -8.04 19.19
CA ILE A 229 -11.65 -7.62 18.36
C ILE A 229 -10.57 -7.03 19.27
N GLU A 230 -9.39 -7.63 19.27
CA GLU A 230 -8.22 -7.21 20.04
C GLU A 230 -7.01 -6.96 19.13
N GLY A 231 -6.15 -5.99 19.51
CA GLY A 231 -4.95 -5.62 18.75
C GLY A 231 -3.82 -6.64 18.88
N LEU A 232 -3.03 -6.79 17.82
CA LEU A 232 -1.82 -7.61 17.80
C LEU A 232 -0.60 -6.75 17.42
N ASP A 233 0.54 -6.94 18.10
CA ASP A 233 1.79 -6.22 17.81
C ASP A 233 2.53 -6.87 16.62
N ALA A 234 2.16 -6.44 15.41
CA ALA A 234 2.71 -6.91 14.14
C ALA A 234 2.61 -5.82 13.05
N VAL A 235 3.24 -6.07 11.91
CA VAL A 235 3.10 -5.25 10.69
C VAL A 235 2.80 -6.17 9.52
N ILE A 236 1.56 -6.14 9.05
CA ILE A 236 1.09 -6.96 7.94
C ILE A 236 1.77 -6.54 6.63
N ASP A 237 1.97 -7.48 5.71
CA ASP A 237 2.46 -7.16 4.38
C ASP A 237 1.36 -6.47 3.56
N LYS A 238 1.70 -5.29 2.97
CA LYS A 238 0.74 -4.49 2.23
C LYS A 238 0.20 -5.16 0.96
N ASP A 239 1.05 -5.94 0.27
CA ASP A 239 0.65 -6.60 -0.98
C ASP A 239 -0.34 -7.73 -0.68
N ARG A 240 -0.10 -8.49 0.40
CA ARG A 240 -1.04 -9.49 0.92
C ARG A 240 -2.34 -8.85 1.44
N ALA A 241 -2.25 -7.71 2.16
CA ALA A 241 -3.45 -7.01 2.63
C ALA A 241 -4.27 -6.44 1.46
N ALA A 242 -3.61 -5.94 0.41
CA ALA A 242 -4.26 -5.47 -0.80
C ALA A 242 -4.96 -6.61 -1.56
N GLN A 243 -4.33 -7.78 -1.63
CA GLN A 243 -4.92 -8.98 -2.22
C GLN A 243 -6.21 -9.39 -1.47
N VAL A 244 -6.16 -9.46 -0.13
CA VAL A 244 -7.33 -9.80 0.71
C VAL A 244 -8.42 -8.74 0.55
N LEU A 245 -8.08 -7.45 0.61
CA LEU A 245 -9.04 -6.38 0.38
C LEU A 245 -9.69 -6.51 -1.00
N GLY A 246 -8.90 -6.86 -2.04
CA GLY A 246 -9.40 -7.06 -3.40
C GLY A 246 -10.48 -8.13 -3.46
N GLY A 247 -10.28 -9.27 -2.83
CA GLY A 247 -11.29 -10.31 -2.69
C GLY A 247 -12.50 -9.85 -1.88
N ASP A 248 -12.27 -9.19 -0.74
CA ASP A 248 -13.34 -8.72 0.17
C ASP A 248 -14.27 -7.67 -0.48
N ILE A 249 -13.80 -6.89 -1.47
CA ILE A 249 -14.59 -5.87 -2.18
C ILE A 249 -14.99 -6.26 -3.61
N ASP A 250 -14.80 -7.52 -4.03
CA ASP A 250 -15.03 -8.04 -5.38
C ASP A 250 -14.31 -7.21 -6.47
N ALA A 251 -13.06 -6.86 -6.24
CA ALA A 251 -12.24 -6.20 -7.26
C ALA A 251 -11.99 -7.15 -8.44
N SER A 252 -12.11 -6.64 -9.67
CA SER A 252 -11.78 -7.41 -10.88
C SER A 252 -10.28 -7.43 -11.16
N GLU A 253 -9.57 -6.39 -10.74
CA GLU A 253 -8.15 -6.20 -11.05
C GLU A 253 -7.37 -5.84 -9.77
N PHE A 254 -6.13 -6.26 -9.74
CA PHE A 254 -5.15 -5.91 -8.70
C PHE A 254 -3.86 -5.43 -9.35
N VAL A 255 -3.34 -4.29 -8.92
CA VAL A 255 -2.05 -3.79 -9.44
C VAL A 255 -1.10 -3.45 -8.29
N ILE A 256 0.14 -3.92 -8.42
CA ILE A 256 1.25 -3.58 -7.53
C ILE A 256 2.18 -2.63 -8.25
N LEU A 257 2.13 -1.36 -7.87
CA LEU A 257 3.00 -0.32 -8.43
C LEU A 257 4.28 -0.20 -7.61
N THR A 258 5.41 -0.33 -8.28
CA THR A 258 6.74 -0.45 -7.70
C THR A 258 7.77 0.35 -8.51
N ASN A 259 9.07 0.15 -8.25
CA ASN A 259 10.17 0.84 -8.93
C ASN A 259 10.87 0.00 -10.02
N VAL A 260 10.32 -1.13 -10.37
CA VAL A 260 10.85 -2.00 -11.44
C VAL A 260 9.78 -2.23 -12.49
N ASP A 261 10.21 -2.53 -13.72
CA ASP A 261 9.30 -2.65 -14.86
C ASP A 261 8.30 -3.80 -14.73
N GLY A 262 8.62 -4.82 -13.95
CA GLY A 262 7.77 -6.00 -13.74
C GLY A 262 8.55 -7.13 -13.09
N VAL A 263 8.10 -8.36 -13.35
CA VAL A 263 8.78 -9.59 -12.92
C VAL A 263 9.85 -9.96 -13.95
N PHE A 264 11.05 -10.19 -13.47
CA PHE A 264 12.17 -10.60 -14.32
C PHE A 264 12.60 -12.03 -13.98
N ARG A 265 12.92 -12.80 -14.99
CA ARG A 265 13.77 -13.98 -14.84
C ARG A 265 15.22 -13.50 -14.73
N ASP A 266 16.02 -14.16 -13.94
CA ASP A 266 17.46 -13.90 -13.76
C ASP A 266 17.79 -12.42 -13.45
N PHE A 267 16.98 -11.78 -12.60
CA PHE A 267 17.10 -10.36 -12.26
C PHE A 267 18.49 -10.01 -11.74
N GLY A 268 19.08 -8.95 -12.31
CA GLY A 268 20.41 -8.46 -11.93
C GLY A 268 21.58 -9.19 -12.58
N THR A 269 21.30 -10.08 -13.57
CA THR A 269 22.30 -10.75 -14.40
C THR A 269 22.26 -10.21 -15.83
N PRO A 270 23.29 -10.47 -16.67
CA PRO A 270 23.25 -10.13 -18.10
C PRO A 270 22.11 -10.80 -18.89
N ASP A 271 21.59 -11.93 -18.39
CA ASP A 271 20.54 -12.73 -19.04
C ASP A 271 19.14 -12.38 -18.51
N GLN A 272 19.01 -11.29 -17.72
CA GLN A 272 17.72 -10.89 -17.21
C GLN A 272 16.71 -10.60 -18.33
N ALA A 273 15.50 -11.15 -18.19
CA ALA A 273 14.41 -10.96 -19.13
C ALA A 273 13.11 -10.61 -18.41
N LEU A 274 12.45 -9.53 -18.87
CA LEU A 274 11.12 -9.16 -18.39
C LEU A 274 10.09 -10.19 -18.82
N LEU A 275 9.27 -10.65 -17.88
CA LEU A 275 8.16 -11.56 -18.12
C LEU A 275 6.86 -10.72 -18.24
N GLY A 276 6.33 -10.60 -19.47
CA GLY A 276 5.17 -9.75 -19.76
C GLY A 276 3.85 -10.38 -19.28
N ASP A 277 3.49 -11.52 -19.87
CA ASP A 277 2.29 -12.28 -19.48
C ASP A 277 2.70 -13.60 -18.82
N LEU A 278 2.02 -13.95 -17.75
CA LEU A 278 2.18 -15.19 -17.00
C LEU A 278 0.81 -15.80 -16.68
N THR A 279 0.69 -17.09 -16.80
CA THR A 279 -0.38 -17.83 -16.15
C THR A 279 -0.07 -18.00 -14.66
N VAL A 280 -1.12 -18.27 -13.86
CA VAL A 280 -0.95 -18.65 -12.45
C VAL A 280 0.01 -19.82 -12.29
N ALA A 281 -0.05 -20.81 -13.19
CA ALA A 281 0.83 -21.99 -13.15
C ALA A 281 2.30 -21.61 -13.36
N GLU A 282 2.61 -20.76 -14.34
CA GLU A 282 3.97 -20.28 -14.60
C GLU A 282 4.50 -19.42 -13.47
N ALA A 283 3.66 -18.52 -12.92
CA ALA A 283 4.03 -17.69 -11.78
C ALA A 283 4.33 -18.54 -10.51
N ARG A 284 3.57 -19.62 -10.28
CA ARG A 284 3.84 -20.58 -9.20
C ARG A 284 5.16 -21.32 -9.42
N ALA A 285 5.42 -21.80 -10.63
CA ALA A 285 6.68 -22.46 -10.95
C ALA A 285 7.89 -21.56 -10.64
N LEU A 286 7.83 -20.27 -10.99
CA LEU A 286 8.87 -19.30 -10.66
C LEU A 286 9.07 -19.12 -9.13
N LEU A 287 7.99 -19.17 -8.35
CA LEU A 287 8.05 -19.12 -6.89
C LEU A 287 8.70 -20.38 -6.31
N ASP A 288 8.28 -21.56 -6.77
CA ASP A 288 8.74 -22.85 -6.28
C ASP A 288 10.23 -23.11 -6.63
N GLU A 289 10.67 -22.66 -7.80
CA GLU A 289 12.07 -22.68 -8.24
C GLU A 289 12.96 -21.67 -7.51
N GLY A 290 12.38 -20.71 -6.77
CA GLY A 290 13.14 -19.62 -6.16
C GLY A 290 13.76 -18.64 -7.18
N ALA A 291 13.27 -18.65 -8.43
CA ALA A 291 13.81 -17.88 -9.54
C ALA A 291 13.68 -16.35 -9.38
N LEU A 292 12.82 -15.90 -8.46
CA LEU A 292 12.56 -14.49 -8.19
C LEU A 292 13.58 -13.85 -7.20
N GLY A 293 14.56 -14.61 -6.75
CA GLY A 293 15.61 -14.17 -5.85
C GLY A 293 15.11 -13.85 -4.43
N ALA A 294 16.04 -13.56 -3.53
CA ALA A 294 15.78 -13.27 -2.10
C ALA A 294 15.26 -11.83 -1.86
N GLY A 295 14.58 -11.22 -2.83
CA GLY A 295 14.13 -9.83 -2.79
C GLY A 295 12.65 -9.65 -2.41
N SER A 296 12.14 -8.45 -2.67
CA SER A 296 10.73 -8.10 -2.43
C SER A 296 9.78 -8.59 -3.55
N MET A 297 10.28 -9.26 -4.60
CA MET A 297 9.46 -9.65 -5.75
C MET A 297 8.60 -10.89 -5.45
N ALA A 298 9.16 -11.92 -4.83
CA ALA A 298 8.44 -13.14 -4.51
C ALA A 298 7.13 -12.89 -3.73
N PRO A 299 7.09 -12.09 -2.65
CA PRO A 299 5.84 -11.74 -1.97
C PRO A 299 4.81 -11.02 -2.84
N LYS A 300 5.26 -10.24 -3.86
CA LYS A 300 4.36 -9.57 -4.80
C LYS A 300 3.71 -10.56 -5.77
N VAL A 301 4.51 -11.46 -6.31
CA VAL A 301 4.01 -12.53 -7.19
C VAL A 301 3.10 -13.48 -6.42
N GLU A 302 3.42 -13.84 -5.16
CA GLU A 302 2.52 -14.60 -4.29
C GLU A 302 1.16 -13.92 -4.12
N ALA A 303 1.14 -12.61 -3.82
CA ALA A 303 -0.09 -11.86 -3.64
C ALA A 303 -0.89 -11.76 -4.95
N ALA A 304 -0.21 -11.56 -6.08
CA ALA A 304 -0.83 -11.50 -7.40
C ALA A 304 -1.48 -12.85 -7.79
N VAL A 305 -0.76 -13.95 -7.59
CA VAL A 305 -1.26 -15.32 -7.83
C VAL A 305 -2.48 -15.59 -6.95
N ALA A 306 -2.38 -15.31 -5.63
CA ALA A 306 -3.47 -15.53 -4.69
C ALA A 306 -4.73 -14.71 -5.04
N PHE A 307 -4.57 -13.50 -5.58
CA PHE A 307 -5.68 -12.68 -6.03
C PHE A 307 -6.42 -13.33 -7.21
N VAL A 308 -5.70 -13.78 -8.23
CA VAL A 308 -6.30 -14.43 -9.40
C VAL A 308 -6.96 -15.76 -9.04
N GLU A 309 -6.34 -16.57 -8.18
CA GLU A 309 -6.92 -17.82 -7.68
C GLU A 309 -8.19 -17.62 -6.84
N ALA A 310 -8.28 -16.48 -6.15
CA ALA A 310 -9.50 -16.09 -5.43
C ALA A 310 -10.63 -15.57 -6.34
N GLY A 311 -10.42 -15.56 -7.67
CA GLY A 311 -11.45 -15.18 -8.66
C GLY A 311 -11.25 -13.81 -9.29
N GLY A 312 -10.15 -13.10 -9.00
CA GLY A 312 -9.77 -11.89 -9.73
C GLY A 312 -9.48 -12.18 -11.20
N ALA A 313 -9.79 -11.24 -12.09
CA ALA A 313 -9.59 -11.42 -13.54
C ALA A 313 -8.12 -11.34 -13.93
N ALA A 314 -7.38 -10.41 -13.36
CA ALA A 314 -5.94 -10.25 -13.58
C ALA A 314 -5.26 -9.53 -12.40
N ALA A 315 -3.97 -9.81 -12.25
CA ALA A 315 -3.10 -9.06 -11.35
C ALA A 315 -1.88 -8.54 -12.13
N HIS A 316 -1.47 -7.30 -11.83
CA HIS A 316 -0.44 -6.59 -12.57
C HIS A 316 0.70 -6.15 -11.65
N ILE A 317 1.93 -6.19 -12.14
CA ILE A 317 3.11 -5.71 -11.42
C ILE A 317 3.92 -4.85 -12.39
N GLY A 318 4.21 -3.60 -12.02
CA GLY A 318 4.98 -2.72 -12.89
C GLY A 318 5.36 -1.39 -12.25
N ARG A 319 5.95 -0.52 -13.08
CA ARG A 319 6.39 0.80 -12.62
C ARG A 319 5.22 1.68 -12.23
N LEU A 320 5.47 2.47 -11.21
CA LEU A 320 4.49 3.44 -10.74
C LEU A 320 4.12 4.46 -11.82
N GLU A 321 5.12 4.97 -12.53
CA GLU A 321 4.95 5.99 -13.58
C GLU A 321 4.07 5.52 -14.75
N ASP A 322 4.09 4.21 -15.01
CA ASP A 322 3.39 3.57 -16.13
C ASP A 322 2.04 2.95 -15.70
N GLY A 323 1.49 3.33 -14.55
CA GLY A 323 0.40 2.61 -13.90
C GLY A 323 -0.82 2.31 -14.78
N LEU A 324 -1.24 3.21 -15.68
CA LEU A 324 -2.32 2.91 -16.63
C LEU A 324 -1.88 1.87 -17.67
N ASP A 325 -0.68 2.02 -18.24
CA ASP A 325 -0.13 1.08 -19.23
C ASP A 325 0.08 -0.32 -18.65
N VAL A 326 0.48 -0.38 -17.37
CA VAL A 326 0.61 -1.64 -16.61
C VAL A 326 -0.75 -2.33 -16.48
N VAL A 327 -1.80 -1.60 -16.07
CA VAL A 327 -3.16 -2.16 -15.92
C VAL A 327 -3.76 -2.58 -17.26
N GLU A 328 -3.43 -1.89 -18.34
CA GLU A 328 -3.87 -2.25 -19.68
C GLU A 328 -3.00 -3.33 -20.35
N GLY A 329 -1.96 -3.83 -19.66
CA GLY A 329 -1.08 -4.89 -20.14
C GLY A 329 -0.13 -4.46 -21.28
N ARG A 330 0.11 -3.15 -21.44
CA ARG A 330 1.07 -2.61 -22.42
C ARG A 330 2.51 -2.65 -21.91
N THR A 331 2.66 -2.58 -20.59
CA THR A 331 3.95 -2.69 -19.88
C THR A 331 3.79 -3.54 -18.64
N GLY A 332 4.88 -3.87 -17.97
CA GLY A 332 4.82 -4.63 -16.73
C GLY A 332 4.67 -6.12 -16.94
N THR A 333 4.23 -6.78 -15.88
CA THR A 333 3.87 -8.21 -15.87
C THR A 333 2.40 -8.35 -15.54
N THR A 334 1.67 -9.11 -16.32
CA THR A 334 0.26 -9.45 -16.05
C THR A 334 0.15 -10.94 -15.75
N ILE A 335 -0.52 -11.28 -14.64
CA ILE A 335 -0.81 -12.65 -14.22
C ILE A 335 -2.30 -12.92 -14.38
N ARG A 336 -2.66 -14.01 -15.07
CA ARG A 336 -4.04 -14.43 -15.31
C ARG A 336 -4.20 -15.93 -15.03
N ALA A 337 -5.47 -16.41 -14.98
CA ALA A 337 -5.80 -17.82 -14.80
C ALA A 337 -5.20 -18.71 -15.91
#